data_3715d72b6c44ace9926c8dad0d923ad7
#
_entry.id   3715d72b6c44ace9926c8dad0d923ad7
#
_cell.length_a   1.000
_cell.length_b   1.000
_cell.length_c   1.000
_cell.angle_alpha   90.00
_cell.angle_beta   90.00
_cell.angle_gamma   90.00
#
_symmetry.space_group_name_H-M   'P 1'
#
loop_
_entity.id
_entity.type
_entity.pdbx_description
1 polymer ?
#
loop_
_entity_poly.entity_id
_entity_poly.type
_entity_poly.pdbx_seq_one_letter_code
_entity_poly.pdbx_strand_id
1 'polypeptide(L)'
;IHPKTGVFYEIHTRLFSTESSAYGYLNRAFSDVFAHPSKVEVQGQSIFTLEETHHLFYLLCHSFKHFLHGGVGIRQICDMVQMIRVYGRKIDWEMFWQLCEEYHMTCFCINLLDIGERYLGFSYEASGAVRAAKKLHPDSEALLIDILDAGSFGKSSAGRIHSANITLYAAETGTEKHT
;
A
#
# COMPACT_ATOMS: atom_id res chain seq x y z
N ILE A 1 24.28 -13.90 4.94
CA ILE A 1 25.02 -12.97 5.83
C ILE A 1 26.29 -12.56 5.10
N HIS A 2 26.57 -11.27 5.03
CA HIS A 2 27.80 -10.78 4.41
C HIS A 2 29.02 -11.19 5.25
N PRO A 3 30.02 -11.90 4.68
CA PRO A 3 31.05 -12.56 5.48
C PRO A 3 31.97 -11.60 6.23
N LYS A 4 32.14 -10.35 5.75
CA LYS A 4 33.03 -9.35 6.39
C LYS A 4 32.28 -8.41 7.35
N THR A 5 31.00 -8.15 7.16
CA THR A 5 30.26 -7.13 7.93
C THR A 5 29.22 -7.74 8.88
N GLY A 6 28.91 -9.02 8.75
CA GLY A 6 27.84 -9.67 9.49
C GLY A 6 26.42 -9.21 9.11
N VAL A 7 26.29 -8.33 8.11
CA VAL A 7 24.99 -7.82 7.67
C VAL A 7 24.19 -8.95 7.04
N PHE A 8 22.95 -9.06 7.47
CA PHE A 8 22.00 -10.02 6.89
C PHE A 8 21.37 -9.41 5.64
N TYR A 9 21.38 -10.14 4.53
CA TYR A 9 20.70 -9.79 3.30
C TYR A 9 19.61 -10.80 3.05
N GLU A 10 18.40 -10.31 2.86
CA GLU A 10 17.26 -11.09 2.42
C GLU A 10 16.96 -10.75 0.95
N ILE A 11 17.05 -11.75 0.08
CA ILE A 11 16.80 -11.59 -1.36
C ILE A 11 15.43 -12.16 -1.65
N HIS A 12 14.51 -11.30 -2.08
CA HIS A 12 13.19 -11.70 -2.51
C HIS A 12 13.18 -11.91 -4.03
N THR A 13 12.76 -13.08 -4.47
CA THR A 13 12.54 -13.39 -5.90
C THR A 13 11.13 -13.02 -6.35
N ARG A 14 10.25 -12.71 -5.39
CA ARG A 14 8.88 -12.24 -5.59
C ARG A 14 8.55 -11.22 -4.50
N LEU A 15 7.65 -10.28 -4.81
CA LEU A 15 7.26 -9.22 -3.87
C LEU A 15 6.38 -9.76 -2.73
N PHE A 16 5.57 -10.78 -3.02
CA PHE A 16 4.68 -11.41 -2.05
C PHE A 16 4.82 -12.93 -2.08
N SER A 17 4.60 -13.58 -0.92
CA SER A 17 4.60 -15.05 -0.84
C SER A 17 3.50 -15.63 -1.70
N THR A 18 3.87 -16.54 -2.61
CA THR A 18 2.91 -17.25 -3.48
C THR A 18 2.06 -18.27 -2.74
N GLU A 19 2.47 -18.67 -1.54
CA GLU A 19 1.74 -19.62 -0.69
C GLU A 19 0.58 -18.95 0.04
N SER A 20 0.55 -17.62 0.09
CA SER A 20 -0.53 -16.88 0.72
C SER A 20 -1.75 -16.80 -0.20
N SER A 21 -2.87 -17.38 0.22
CA SER A 21 -4.16 -17.23 -0.45
C SER A 21 -4.70 -15.79 -0.33
N ALA A 22 -4.31 -15.07 0.72
CA ALA A 22 -4.84 -13.73 1.02
C ALA A 22 -4.22 -12.61 0.17
N TYR A 23 -2.96 -12.74 -0.26
CA TYR A 23 -2.27 -11.68 -1.00
C TYR A 23 -1.27 -12.19 -2.07
N GLY A 24 -1.10 -13.50 -2.22
CA GLY A 24 -0.20 -14.06 -3.24
C GLY A 24 -0.59 -13.67 -4.67
N TYR A 25 -1.89 -13.45 -4.92
CA TYR A 25 -2.43 -13.02 -6.19
C TYR A 25 -1.92 -11.62 -6.62
N LEU A 26 -1.51 -10.77 -5.67
CA LEU A 26 -0.97 -9.43 -5.94
C LEU A 26 0.32 -9.46 -6.77
N ASN A 27 1.06 -10.59 -6.79
CA ASN A 27 2.23 -10.71 -7.66
C ASN A 27 1.91 -10.52 -9.15
N ARG A 28 0.66 -10.72 -9.58
CA ARG A 28 0.24 -10.53 -10.98
C ARG A 28 0.38 -9.08 -11.43
N ALA A 29 0.08 -8.13 -10.55
CA ALA A 29 0.23 -6.70 -10.82
C ALA A 29 1.68 -6.29 -11.12
N PHE A 30 2.63 -7.15 -10.76
CA PHE A 30 4.07 -6.87 -10.86
C PHE A 30 4.80 -7.82 -11.81
N SER A 31 4.08 -8.55 -12.70
CA SER A 31 4.67 -9.55 -13.59
C SER A 31 5.72 -8.95 -14.53
N ASP A 32 5.47 -7.75 -15.04
CA ASP A 32 6.26 -7.10 -16.09
C ASP A 32 7.09 -5.90 -15.59
N VAL A 33 6.99 -5.55 -14.31
CA VAL A 33 7.64 -4.33 -13.76
C VAL A 33 9.17 -4.35 -13.87
N PHE A 34 9.78 -5.53 -13.93
CA PHE A 34 11.22 -5.65 -14.10
C PHE A 34 11.67 -5.59 -15.57
N ALA A 35 10.75 -5.60 -16.53
CA ALA A 35 11.07 -5.38 -17.94
C ALA A 35 11.39 -3.89 -18.21
N HIS A 36 10.80 -2.97 -17.42
CA HIS A 36 10.95 -1.52 -17.57
C HIS A 36 11.26 -0.85 -16.23
N PRO A 37 12.37 -1.19 -15.56
CA PRO A 37 12.68 -0.63 -14.25
C PRO A 37 13.09 0.84 -14.37
N SER A 38 12.72 1.65 -13.39
CA SER A 38 13.24 2.99 -13.21
C SER A 38 14.65 2.93 -12.66
N LYS A 39 15.51 3.82 -13.16
CA LYS A 39 16.89 3.99 -12.68
C LYS A 39 16.96 5.20 -11.77
N VAL A 40 17.47 5.01 -10.55
CA VAL A 40 17.71 6.07 -9.59
C VAL A 40 19.18 6.09 -9.17
N GLU A 41 19.70 7.28 -8.87
CA GLU A 41 21.05 7.46 -8.37
C GLU A 41 21.02 7.65 -6.85
N VAL A 42 21.70 6.78 -6.13
CA VAL A 42 21.84 6.82 -4.67
C VAL A 42 23.31 6.81 -4.31
N GLN A 43 23.79 7.88 -3.71
CA GLN A 43 25.21 8.03 -3.31
C GLN A 43 26.22 7.72 -4.46
N GLY A 44 25.89 8.17 -5.68
CA GLY A 44 26.72 7.94 -6.87
C GLY A 44 26.64 6.52 -7.44
N GLN A 45 25.76 5.69 -6.94
CA GLN A 45 25.48 4.35 -7.47
C GLN A 45 24.13 4.30 -8.16
N SER A 46 24.08 3.74 -9.36
CA SER A 46 22.84 3.50 -10.09
C SER A 46 22.13 2.28 -9.54
N ILE A 47 20.88 2.45 -9.13
CA ILE A 47 20.02 1.39 -8.62
C ILE A 47 18.77 1.30 -9.49
N PHE A 48 18.34 0.09 -9.82
CA PHE A 48 17.07 -0.15 -10.49
C PHE A 48 15.96 -0.36 -9.45
N THR A 49 14.81 0.27 -9.70
CA THR A 49 13.62 0.18 -8.84
C THR A 49 12.36 0.13 -9.69
N LEU A 50 11.20 -0.05 -9.05
CA LEU A 50 9.90 0.10 -9.71
C LEU A 50 9.73 1.54 -10.21
N GLU A 51 9.01 1.71 -11.33
CA GLU A 51 8.56 3.03 -11.74
C GLU A 51 7.53 3.58 -10.74
N GLU A 52 7.25 4.85 -10.77
CA GLU A 52 6.57 5.55 -9.68
C GLU A 52 5.16 5.04 -9.41
N THR A 53 4.40 4.66 -10.44
CA THR A 53 3.02 4.17 -10.31
C THR A 53 2.97 2.80 -9.64
N HIS A 54 3.77 1.85 -10.15
CA HIS A 54 3.88 0.53 -9.54
C HIS A 54 4.55 0.59 -8.16
N HIS A 55 5.45 1.53 -7.93
CA HIS A 55 6.05 1.71 -6.60
C HIS A 55 5.00 2.16 -5.57
N LEU A 56 4.15 3.13 -5.91
CA LEU A 56 3.04 3.52 -5.04
C LEU A 56 2.07 2.36 -4.81
N PHE A 57 1.72 1.62 -5.87
CA PHE A 57 0.85 0.46 -5.75
C PHE A 57 1.49 -0.65 -4.90
N TYR A 58 2.80 -0.85 -5.01
CA TYR A 58 3.53 -1.78 -4.13
C TYR A 58 3.44 -1.37 -2.65
N LEU A 59 3.63 -0.09 -2.32
CA LEU A 59 3.49 0.41 -0.95
C LEU A 59 2.09 0.17 -0.39
N LEU A 60 1.05 0.36 -1.22
CA LEU A 60 -0.33 0.06 -0.87
C LEU A 60 -0.52 -1.44 -0.58
N CYS A 61 -0.10 -2.31 -1.50
CA CYS A 61 -0.19 -3.76 -1.33
C CYS A 61 0.61 -4.27 -0.13
N HIS A 62 1.78 -3.67 0.13
CA HIS A 62 2.60 -3.99 1.29
C HIS A 62 1.90 -3.60 2.60
N SER A 63 1.28 -2.43 2.64
CA SER A 63 0.45 -1.99 3.77
C SER A 63 -0.75 -2.91 3.99
N PHE A 64 -1.39 -3.36 2.92
CA PHE A 64 -2.49 -4.32 2.98
C PHE A 64 -2.06 -5.69 3.53
N LYS A 65 -0.92 -6.21 3.08
CA LYS A 65 -0.31 -7.42 3.65
C LYS A 65 -0.13 -7.28 5.17
N HIS A 66 0.40 -6.16 5.63
CA HIS A 66 0.57 -5.91 7.06
C HIS A 66 -0.77 -5.82 7.78
N PHE A 67 -1.77 -5.15 7.20
CA PHE A 67 -3.12 -5.07 7.74
C PHE A 67 -3.72 -6.46 7.98
N LEU A 68 -3.57 -7.39 7.03
CA LEU A 68 -4.08 -8.76 7.16
C LEU A 68 -3.34 -9.60 8.20
N HIS A 69 -2.05 -9.36 8.44
CA HIS A 69 -1.23 -10.22 9.29
C HIS A 69 -0.97 -9.71 10.70
N GLY A 70 -0.94 -8.41 10.88
CA GLY A 70 -0.47 -7.91 12.15
C GLY A 70 -0.88 -6.48 12.47
N GLY A 71 -1.69 -5.89 11.61
CA GLY A 71 -2.02 -4.48 11.67
C GLY A 71 -1.02 -3.63 10.89
N VAL A 72 -1.55 -2.61 10.23
CA VAL A 72 -0.76 -1.58 9.57
C VAL A 72 -0.36 -0.53 10.61
N GLY A 73 0.90 -0.10 10.59
CA GLY A 73 1.36 0.99 11.45
C GLY A 73 1.29 2.34 10.74
N ILE A 74 1.36 3.42 11.51
CA ILE A 74 1.35 4.79 10.96
C ILE A 74 2.50 5.03 9.97
N ARG A 75 3.61 4.32 10.13
CA ARG A 75 4.78 4.43 9.26
C ARG A 75 4.47 4.10 7.81
N GLN A 76 3.69 3.05 7.54
CA GLN A 76 3.32 2.67 6.18
C GLN A 76 2.51 3.77 5.49
N ILE A 77 1.65 4.50 6.23
CA ILE A 77 0.93 5.65 5.68
C ILE A 77 1.90 6.80 5.40
N CYS A 78 2.85 7.05 6.30
CA CYS A 78 3.87 8.06 6.08
C CYS A 78 4.70 7.77 4.82
N ASP A 79 5.06 6.51 4.58
CA ASP A 79 5.82 6.11 3.39
C ASP A 79 5.02 6.39 2.11
N MET A 80 3.72 6.06 2.08
CA MET A 80 2.83 6.39 0.96
C MET A 80 2.69 7.89 0.75
N VAL A 81 2.43 8.65 1.82
CA VAL A 81 2.29 10.12 1.75
C VAL A 81 3.57 10.76 1.24
N GLN A 82 4.73 10.32 1.69
CA GLN A 82 6.01 10.85 1.22
C GLN A 82 6.28 10.49 -0.24
N MET A 83 5.98 9.27 -0.65
CA MET A 83 6.07 8.86 -2.06
C MET A 83 5.23 9.79 -2.95
N ILE A 84 3.98 10.05 -2.57
CA ILE A 84 3.08 10.91 -3.33
C ILE A 84 3.55 12.38 -3.30
N ARG A 85 4.03 12.88 -2.18
CA ARG A 85 4.56 14.27 -2.09
C ARG A 85 5.73 14.51 -3.04
N VAL A 86 6.61 13.53 -3.20
CA VAL A 86 7.81 13.65 -4.04
C VAL A 86 7.51 13.34 -5.50
N TYR A 87 6.70 12.34 -5.76
CA TYR A 87 6.52 11.77 -7.11
C TYR A 87 5.09 11.89 -7.65
N GLY A 88 4.14 12.49 -6.93
CA GLY A 88 2.73 12.50 -7.30
C GLY A 88 2.43 13.05 -8.69
N ARG A 89 3.26 13.98 -9.19
CA ARG A 89 3.16 14.52 -10.57
C ARG A 89 3.70 13.57 -11.65
N LYS A 90 4.42 12.53 -11.27
CA LYS A 90 4.96 11.50 -12.17
C LYS A 90 4.12 10.23 -12.19
N ILE A 91 3.26 10.07 -11.19
CA ILE A 91 2.37 8.92 -11.08
C ILE A 91 1.28 9.02 -12.15
N ASP A 92 1.09 7.96 -12.90
CA ASP A 92 -0.09 7.76 -13.74
C ASP A 92 -1.27 7.39 -12.83
N TRP A 93 -2.07 8.39 -12.47
CA TRP A 93 -3.19 8.22 -11.55
C TRP A 93 -4.34 7.42 -12.15
N GLU A 94 -4.52 7.43 -13.47
CA GLU A 94 -5.52 6.60 -14.13
C GLU A 94 -5.15 5.13 -13.98
N MET A 95 -3.92 4.77 -14.35
CA MET A 95 -3.39 3.42 -14.17
C MET A 95 -3.39 2.99 -12.70
N PHE A 96 -2.98 3.88 -11.78
CA PHE A 96 -2.98 3.57 -10.35
C PHE A 96 -4.37 3.19 -9.83
N TRP A 97 -5.41 3.96 -10.19
CA TRP A 97 -6.77 3.66 -9.75
C TRP A 97 -7.37 2.44 -10.46
N GLN A 98 -6.99 2.17 -11.72
CA GLN A 98 -7.35 0.91 -12.41
C GLN A 98 -6.77 -0.30 -11.67
N LEU A 99 -5.49 -0.26 -11.26
CA LEU A 99 -4.89 -1.29 -10.43
C LEU A 99 -5.62 -1.46 -9.09
N CYS A 100 -5.94 -0.35 -8.42
CA CYS A 100 -6.71 -0.40 -7.18
C CYS A 100 -8.07 -1.06 -7.35
N GLU A 101 -8.77 -0.83 -8.46
CA GLU A 101 -10.05 -1.47 -8.75
C GLU A 101 -9.89 -2.95 -9.08
N GLU A 102 -8.96 -3.30 -9.96
CA GLU A 102 -8.70 -4.68 -10.38
C GLU A 102 -8.33 -5.59 -9.19
N TYR A 103 -7.55 -5.05 -8.25
CA TYR A 103 -7.07 -5.80 -7.09
C TYR A 103 -7.88 -5.54 -5.81
N HIS A 104 -9.06 -4.91 -5.90
CA HIS A 104 -9.97 -4.62 -4.79
C HIS A 104 -9.34 -3.78 -3.65
N MET A 105 -8.42 -2.89 -4.01
CA MET A 105 -7.67 -2.04 -3.06
C MET A 105 -8.23 -0.62 -2.91
N THR A 106 -9.23 -0.23 -3.72
CA THR A 106 -9.70 1.16 -3.82
C THR A 106 -10.17 1.69 -2.47
N CYS A 107 -11.01 0.94 -1.76
CA CYS A 107 -11.55 1.35 -0.46
C CYS A 107 -10.44 1.49 0.60
N PHE A 108 -9.54 0.51 0.66
CA PHE A 108 -8.40 0.55 1.58
C PHE A 108 -7.48 1.74 1.29
N CYS A 109 -7.15 2.00 0.01
CA CYS A 109 -6.35 3.13 -0.42
C CYS A 109 -6.97 4.47 -0.02
N ILE A 110 -8.27 4.66 -0.30
CA ILE A 110 -8.99 5.90 0.02
C ILE A 110 -8.95 6.16 1.53
N ASN A 111 -9.15 5.15 2.37
CA ASN A 111 -9.07 5.29 3.81
C ASN A 111 -7.66 5.68 4.30
N LEU A 112 -6.60 5.08 3.75
CA LEU A 112 -5.23 5.46 4.09
C LEU A 112 -4.91 6.90 3.67
N LEU A 113 -5.35 7.32 2.47
CA LEU A 113 -5.14 8.69 1.99
C LEU A 113 -5.97 9.71 2.77
N ASP A 114 -7.18 9.38 3.22
CA ASP A 114 -7.99 10.23 4.12
C ASP A 114 -7.29 10.44 5.46
N ILE A 115 -6.73 9.39 6.05
CA ILE A 115 -5.89 9.51 7.26
C ILE A 115 -4.68 10.40 6.97
N GLY A 116 -4.03 10.23 5.83
CA GLY A 116 -2.91 11.07 5.40
C GLY A 116 -3.30 12.54 5.28
N GLU A 117 -4.44 12.85 4.67
CA GLU A 117 -4.94 14.22 4.49
C GLU A 117 -5.32 14.87 5.83
N ARG A 118 -6.01 14.15 6.70
CA ARG A 118 -6.52 14.69 7.97
C ARG A 118 -5.44 14.84 9.07
N TYR A 119 -4.45 13.97 9.09
CA TYR A 119 -3.54 13.86 10.23
C TYR A 119 -2.04 13.99 9.90
N LEU A 120 -1.65 13.79 8.63
CA LEU A 120 -0.23 13.76 8.22
C LEU A 120 0.14 14.86 7.22
N GLY A 121 -0.74 15.85 7.00
CA GLY A 121 -0.47 16.97 6.11
C GLY A 121 -0.34 16.59 4.63
N PHE A 122 -0.93 15.48 4.21
CA PHE A 122 -1.08 15.14 2.80
C PHE A 122 -2.06 16.10 2.13
N SER A 123 -1.76 16.52 0.89
CA SER A 123 -2.65 17.34 0.08
C SER A 123 -2.63 16.85 -1.35
N TYR A 124 -3.80 16.53 -1.87
CA TYR A 124 -3.98 16.16 -3.28
C TYR A 124 -3.49 17.27 -4.21
N GLU A 125 -3.89 18.51 -3.96
CA GLU A 125 -3.53 19.66 -4.80
C GLU A 125 -2.02 19.89 -4.79
N ALA A 126 -1.40 19.99 -3.63
CA ALA A 126 0.03 20.28 -3.51
C ALA A 126 0.91 19.18 -4.12
N SER A 127 0.50 17.93 -4.03
CA SER A 127 1.25 16.78 -4.56
C SER A 127 0.97 16.48 -6.04
N GLY A 128 -0.09 17.04 -6.62
CA GLY A 128 -0.57 16.68 -7.95
C GLY A 128 -1.28 15.33 -8.01
N ALA A 129 -1.66 14.78 -6.85
CA ALA A 129 -2.42 13.56 -6.77
C ALA A 129 -3.86 13.74 -7.27
N VAL A 130 -4.42 12.70 -7.88
CA VAL A 130 -5.80 12.69 -8.39
C VAL A 130 -6.65 11.76 -7.53
N ARG A 131 -7.84 12.22 -7.15
CA ARG A 131 -8.80 11.39 -6.40
C ARG A 131 -9.38 10.30 -7.27
N ALA A 132 -9.78 9.18 -6.67
CA ALA A 132 -10.52 8.13 -7.35
C ALA A 132 -11.80 8.72 -7.99
N ALA A 133 -12.13 8.29 -9.21
CA ALA A 133 -13.35 8.69 -9.90
C ALA A 133 -14.63 8.21 -9.15
N LYS A 134 -14.51 7.06 -8.49
CA LYS A 134 -15.59 6.48 -7.69
C LYS A 134 -15.80 7.30 -6.41
N LYS A 135 -17.01 7.84 -6.24
CA LYS A 135 -17.40 8.54 -5.01
C LYS A 135 -17.61 7.52 -3.88
N LEU A 136 -16.52 7.13 -3.23
CA LEU A 136 -16.56 6.37 -1.98
C LEU A 136 -16.44 7.36 -0.83
N HIS A 137 -17.25 7.17 0.20
CA HIS A 137 -17.11 7.91 1.44
C HIS A 137 -16.10 7.14 2.31
N PRO A 138 -14.94 7.73 2.63
CA PRO A 138 -13.98 7.07 3.51
C PRO A 138 -14.61 6.89 4.91
N ASP A 139 -14.48 5.70 5.46
CA ASP A 139 -14.69 5.41 6.88
C ASP A 139 -13.34 5.07 7.50
N SER A 140 -12.51 6.10 7.60
CA SER A 140 -11.13 5.96 8.04
C SER A 140 -10.96 5.89 9.55
N GLU A 141 -12.01 6.16 10.33
CA GLU A 141 -11.90 6.24 11.79
C GLU A 141 -11.60 4.88 12.42
N ALA A 142 -12.32 3.84 12.02
CA ALA A 142 -12.07 2.48 12.49
C ALA A 142 -10.65 1.99 12.13
N LEU A 143 -10.20 2.28 10.90
CA LEU A 143 -8.86 1.97 10.47
C LEU A 143 -7.80 2.77 11.24
N LEU A 144 -8.05 4.05 11.52
CA LEU A 144 -7.16 4.88 12.32
C LEU A 144 -7.00 4.33 13.75
N ILE A 145 -8.09 3.93 14.40
CA ILE A 145 -8.05 3.31 15.73
C ILE A 145 -7.19 2.05 15.69
N ASP A 146 -7.40 1.20 14.70
CA ASP A 146 -6.60 -0.03 14.54
C ASP A 146 -5.11 0.26 14.33
N ILE A 147 -4.78 1.30 13.55
CA ILE A 147 -3.40 1.76 13.32
C ILE A 147 -2.75 2.27 14.61
N LEU A 148 -3.45 3.09 15.37
CA LEU A 148 -2.95 3.65 16.63
C LEU A 148 -2.70 2.55 17.66
N ASP A 149 -3.61 1.60 17.76
CA ASP A 149 -3.44 0.44 18.62
C ASP A 149 -2.31 -0.49 18.18
N ALA A 150 -2.04 -0.61 16.87
CA ALA A 150 -0.93 -1.38 16.34
C ALA A 150 0.43 -0.73 16.63
N GLY A 151 0.45 0.56 16.90
CA GLY A 151 1.66 1.35 17.13
C GLY A 151 2.45 1.60 15.84
N SER A 152 3.71 2.04 15.99
CA SER A 152 4.52 2.48 14.85
C SER A 152 4.85 1.37 13.84
N PHE A 153 4.92 0.13 14.29
CA PHE A 153 5.38 -1.02 13.48
C PHE A 153 4.32 -2.09 13.23
N GLY A 154 3.10 -1.87 13.74
CA GLY A 154 2.07 -2.92 13.72
C GLY A 154 2.37 -4.04 14.75
N LYS A 155 1.43 -4.30 15.66
CA LYS A 155 1.50 -5.45 16.56
C LYS A 155 0.31 -6.35 16.29
N SER A 156 0.57 -7.62 16.00
CA SER A 156 -0.49 -8.60 15.77
C SER A 156 -1.12 -9.06 17.09
N SER A 157 -2.46 -9.14 17.08
CA SER A 157 -3.20 -9.94 18.03
C SER A 157 -4.19 -10.83 17.26
N ALA A 158 -4.50 -12.00 17.80
CA ALA A 158 -5.45 -12.92 17.15
C ALA A 158 -6.84 -12.26 16.89
N GLY A 159 -7.26 -11.37 17.79
CA GLY A 159 -8.50 -10.60 17.64
C GLY A 159 -8.48 -9.62 16.47
N ARG A 160 -7.33 -9.04 16.16
CA ARG A 160 -7.14 -8.09 15.03
C ARG A 160 -7.23 -8.77 13.68
N ILE A 161 -6.57 -9.91 13.51
CA ILE A 161 -6.62 -10.68 12.26
C ILE A 161 -8.08 -11.04 11.93
N HIS A 162 -8.84 -11.39 12.95
CA HIS A 162 -10.26 -11.71 12.78
C HIS A 162 -11.10 -10.46 12.41
N SER A 163 -10.87 -9.35 13.07
CA SER A 163 -11.57 -8.07 12.80
C SER A 163 -11.25 -7.52 11.42
N ALA A 164 -9.98 -7.54 11.01
CA ALA A 164 -9.55 -7.10 9.68
C ALA A 164 -10.20 -7.91 8.57
N ASN A 165 -10.27 -9.23 8.72
CA ASN A 165 -10.94 -10.12 7.77
C ASN A 165 -12.45 -9.84 7.66
N ILE A 166 -13.13 -9.57 8.77
CA ILE A 166 -14.56 -9.22 8.78
C ILE A 166 -14.79 -7.88 8.10
N THR A 167 -13.96 -6.88 8.37
CA THR A 167 -14.10 -5.54 7.79
C THR A 167 -13.90 -5.57 6.26
N LEU A 168 -12.93 -6.36 5.79
CA LEU A 168 -12.71 -6.56 4.35
C LEU A 168 -13.90 -7.28 3.70
N TYR A 169 -14.37 -8.35 4.31
CA TYR A 169 -15.52 -9.10 3.79
C TYR A 169 -16.79 -8.24 3.74
N ALA A 170 -17.02 -7.39 4.74
CA ALA A 170 -18.13 -6.44 4.75
C ALA A 170 -18.01 -5.36 3.68
N ALA A 171 -16.79 -4.88 3.40
CA ALA A 171 -16.53 -3.91 2.32
C ALA A 171 -16.75 -4.50 0.92
N GLU A 172 -16.37 -5.77 0.72
CA GLU A 172 -16.60 -6.49 -0.55
C GLU A 172 -18.08 -6.83 -0.77
N THR A 173 -18.79 -7.29 0.26
CA THR A 173 -20.21 -7.70 0.14
C THR A 173 -21.19 -6.53 0.20
N GLY A 174 -20.82 -5.40 0.79
CA GLY A 174 -21.64 -4.18 0.85
C GLY A 174 -21.87 -3.51 -0.52
N THR A 175 -21.05 -3.82 -1.52
CA THR A 175 -21.17 -3.31 -2.88
C THR A 175 -22.18 -4.06 -3.74
N GLU A 176 -22.64 -5.25 -3.35
CA GLU A 176 -23.59 -6.06 -4.14
C GLU A 176 -25.08 -5.84 -3.80
N LYS A 177 -25.41 -5.02 -2.79
CA LYS A 177 -26.81 -4.87 -2.31
C LYS A 177 -27.57 -3.63 -2.79
N HIS A 178 -27.07 -2.90 -3.79
CA HIS A 178 -27.80 -1.79 -4.41
C HIS A 178 -27.74 -1.88 -5.95
N THR A 179 -28.39 -2.87 -6.50
CA THR A 179 -28.95 -2.90 -7.86
C THR A 179 -30.41 -3.24 -7.80
#